data_289de4898eb5b0d8a03dd35d48d1a047
#
_entry.id   289de4898eb5b0d8a03dd35d48d1a047
#
_cell.length_a   1.000
_cell.length_b   1.000
_cell.length_c   1.000
_cell.angle_alpha   90.00
_cell.angle_beta   90.00
_cell.angle_gamma   90.00
#
_symmetry.space_group_name_H-M   'P 1'
#
loop_
_entity.id
_entity.type
_entity.pdbx_description
1 polymer ?
#
loop_
_entity_poly.entity_id
_entity_poly.type
_entity_poly.pdbx_seq_one_letter_code
_entity_poly.pdbx_strand_id
1 'polypeptide(L)'
;MLGAAELGVLLGVSRQRVTQLTGKQWFPAPVTRLAMGAVWELVDIERMVSGRGRTLNYPALEAHLTAIQERHRASPDDDLM
;
A
#
# COMPACT_ATOMS: atom_id res chain seq x y z
N MET A 1 7.63 2.49 -2.64
CA MET A 1 7.01 1.24 -3.09
C MET A 1 5.86 0.87 -2.16
N LEU A 2 4.85 0.23 -2.70
CA LEU A 2 3.63 -0.06 -1.97
C LEU A 2 3.43 -1.56 -1.86
N GLY A 3 3.27 -2.05 -0.64
CA GLY A 3 2.82 -3.42 -0.40
C GLY A 3 1.30 -3.50 -0.44
N ALA A 4 0.76 -4.71 -0.23
CA ALA A 4 -0.68 -4.91 -0.29
C ALA A 4 -1.44 -4.08 0.74
N ALA A 5 -0.89 -3.93 1.95
CA ALA A 5 -1.54 -3.14 2.99
C ALA A 5 -1.66 -1.68 2.58
N GLU A 6 -0.59 -1.11 2.04
CA GLU A 6 -0.59 0.28 1.57
C GLU A 6 -1.53 0.48 0.39
N LEU A 7 -1.60 -0.50 -0.51
CA LEU A 7 -2.56 -0.44 -1.61
C LEU A 7 -3.99 -0.39 -1.10
N GLY A 8 -4.32 -1.19 -0.10
CA GLY A 8 -5.66 -1.18 0.47
C GLY A 8 -6.03 0.18 1.04
N VAL A 9 -5.10 0.80 1.77
CA VAL A 9 -5.32 2.12 2.34
C VAL A 9 -5.48 3.16 1.23
N LEU A 10 -4.60 3.14 0.24
CA LEU A 10 -4.61 4.12 -0.84
C LEU A 10 -5.86 4.00 -1.71
N LEU A 11 -6.29 2.78 -1.99
CA LEU A 11 -7.48 2.52 -2.80
C LEU A 11 -8.77 2.59 -2.00
N GLY A 12 -8.68 2.60 -0.67
CA GLY A 12 -9.85 2.65 0.19
C GLY A 12 -10.62 1.34 0.21
N VAL A 13 -9.92 0.21 0.12
CA VAL A 13 -10.54 -1.11 0.10
C VAL A 13 -9.87 -2.02 1.11
N SER A 14 -10.52 -3.15 1.43
CA SER A 14 -9.98 -4.12 2.35
C SER A 14 -8.80 -4.86 1.73
N ARG A 15 -8.01 -5.51 2.58
CA ARG A 15 -6.88 -6.32 2.12
C ARG A 15 -7.35 -7.46 1.22
N GLN A 16 -8.47 -8.09 1.57
CA GLN A 16 -9.04 -9.14 0.77
C GLN A 16 -9.41 -8.64 -0.63
N ARG A 17 -9.96 -7.43 -0.70
CA ARG A 17 -10.30 -6.82 -1.98
C ARG A 17 -9.05 -6.53 -2.80
N VAL A 18 -7.97 -6.10 -2.14
CA VAL A 18 -6.70 -5.90 -2.83
C VAL A 18 -6.24 -7.20 -3.49
N THR A 19 -6.31 -8.32 -2.77
CA THR A 19 -5.93 -9.61 -3.33
C THR A 19 -6.73 -9.94 -4.57
N GLN A 20 -8.03 -9.67 -4.55
CA GLN A 20 -8.89 -9.89 -5.70
C GLN A 20 -8.51 -8.99 -6.87
N LEU A 21 -8.24 -7.72 -6.59
CA LEU A 21 -7.90 -6.75 -7.63
C LEU A 21 -6.55 -7.06 -8.29
N THR A 22 -5.58 -7.49 -7.52
CA THR A 22 -4.25 -7.79 -8.06
C THR A 22 -4.25 -9.02 -8.96
N GLY A 23 -5.31 -9.82 -8.92
CA GLY A 23 -5.48 -10.93 -9.83
C GLY A 23 -6.12 -10.57 -11.16
N LYS A 24 -6.54 -9.32 -11.33
CA LYS A 24 -7.17 -8.89 -12.58
C LYS A 24 -6.11 -8.57 -13.64
N GLN A 25 -6.45 -8.82 -14.89
CA GLN A 25 -5.51 -8.59 -15.99
C GLN A 25 -5.14 -7.12 -16.18
N TRP A 26 -6.06 -6.22 -15.83
CA TRP A 26 -5.83 -4.79 -15.99
C TRP A 26 -5.04 -4.19 -14.83
N PHE A 27 -4.85 -4.92 -13.75
CA PHE A 27 -4.07 -4.43 -12.61
C PHE A 27 -2.58 -4.56 -12.93
N PRO A 28 -1.76 -3.54 -12.62
CA PRO A 28 -0.34 -3.63 -12.95
C PRO A 28 0.36 -4.76 -12.19
N ALA A 29 1.34 -5.35 -12.83
CA ALA A 29 2.15 -6.38 -12.19
C ALA A 29 3.04 -5.75 -11.12
N PRO A 30 3.35 -6.47 -10.04
CA PRO A 30 4.27 -5.94 -9.03
C PRO A 30 5.67 -5.76 -9.63
N VAL A 31 6.38 -4.73 -9.15
CA VAL A 31 7.73 -4.47 -9.65
C VAL A 31 8.72 -5.48 -9.09
N THR A 32 8.42 -6.04 -7.94
CA THR A 32 9.25 -7.10 -7.35
C THR A 32 8.44 -7.86 -6.33
N ARG A 33 8.93 -9.04 -5.95
CA ARG A 33 8.35 -9.84 -4.88
C ARG A 33 9.40 -10.03 -3.79
N LEU A 34 9.03 -9.64 -2.59
CA LEU A 34 9.87 -9.81 -1.41
C LEU A 34 9.39 -11.00 -0.60
N ALA A 35 10.17 -11.41 0.40
CA ALA A 35 9.76 -12.49 1.30
C ALA A 35 8.42 -12.19 1.97
N MET A 36 8.12 -10.91 2.18
CA MET A 36 6.89 -10.46 2.84
C MET A 36 5.74 -10.22 1.87
N GLY A 37 5.97 -10.39 0.56
CA GLY A 37 4.92 -10.21 -0.43
C GLY A 37 5.35 -9.36 -1.60
N ALA A 38 4.42 -9.09 -2.51
CA ALA A 38 4.66 -8.28 -3.68
C ALA A 38 4.61 -6.80 -3.35
N VAL A 39 5.32 -6.00 -4.13
CA VAL A 39 5.30 -4.54 -3.99
C VAL A 39 5.09 -3.89 -5.36
N TRP A 40 4.46 -2.73 -5.35
CA TRP A 40 4.12 -1.96 -6.55
C TRP A 40 4.68 -0.56 -6.46
N GLU A 41 4.90 0.05 -7.62
CA GLU A 41 5.26 1.46 -7.67
C GLU A 41 4.02 2.34 -7.67
N LEU A 42 4.09 3.46 -6.96
CA LEU A 42 2.97 4.39 -6.89
C LEU A 42 2.57 4.89 -8.28
N VAL A 43 3.55 5.16 -9.14
CA VAL A 43 3.27 5.67 -10.48
C VAL A 43 2.44 4.69 -11.30
N ASP A 44 2.67 3.40 -11.13
CA ASP A 44 1.89 2.39 -11.86
C ASP A 44 0.44 2.37 -11.37
N ILE A 45 0.24 2.53 -10.06
CA ILE A 45 -1.10 2.58 -9.49
C ILE A 45 -1.81 3.86 -9.94
N GLU A 46 -1.10 4.97 -9.97
CA GLU A 46 -1.68 6.23 -10.44
C GLU A 46 -2.12 6.15 -11.90
N ARG A 47 -1.32 5.54 -12.74
CA ARG A 47 -1.70 5.34 -14.14
C ARG A 47 -2.93 4.48 -14.28
N MET A 48 -3.00 3.42 -13.50
CA MET A 48 -4.14 2.52 -13.54
C MET A 48 -5.43 3.24 -13.18
N VAL A 49 -5.43 3.95 -12.05
CA VAL A 49 -6.65 4.61 -11.59
C VAL A 49 -7.02 5.79 -12.47
N SER A 50 -6.05 6.47 -13.07
CA SER A 50 -6.30 7.56 -14.00
C SER A 50 -7.13 7.08 -15.19
N GLY A 51 -6.81 5.90 -15.70
CA GLY A 51 -7.57 5.32 -16.80
C GLY A 51 -8.95 4.83 -16.40
N ARG A 52 -9.22 4.69 -15.10
CA ARG A 52 -10.49 4.15 -14.61
C ARG A 52 -11.34 5.16 -13.87
N GLY A 53 -10.87 6.41 -13.77
CA GLY A 53 -11.64 7.46 -13.11
C GLY A 53 -11.73 7.31 -11.60
N ARG A 54 -10.86 6.51 -11.00
CA ARG A 54 -10.82 6.35 -9.54
C ARG A 54 -10.00 7.43 -8.90
N THR A 55 -10.33 7.74 -7.65
CA THR A 55 -9.57 8.69 -6.85
C THR A 55 -8.79 7.94 -5.78
N LEU A 56 -7.52 8.29 -5.62
CA LEU A 56 -6.68 7.71 -4.59
C LEU A 56 -6.79 8.51 -3.30
N ASN A 57 -6.72 7.81 -2.17
CA ASN A 57 -6.81 8.44 -0.86
C ASN A 57 -5.42 8.67 -0.29
N TYR A 58 -4.72 9.67 -0.80
CA TYR A 58 -3.38 10.02 -0.35
C TYR A 58 -3.33 10.37 1.14
N PRO A 59 -4.28 11.16 1.68
CA PRO A 59 -4.23 11.47 3.10
C PRO A 59 -4.32 10.23 3.98
N ALA A 60 -5.12 9.24 3.61
CA ALA A 60 -5.21 8.01 4.38
C ALA A 60 -3.89 7.23 4.34
N LEU A 61 -3.23 7.20 3.19
CA LEU A 61 -1.93 6.55 3.07
C LEU A 61 -0.88 7.24 3.93
N GLU A 62 -0.85 8.56 3.90
CA GLU A 62 0.07 9.33 4.73
C GLU A 62 -0.14 9.06 6.21
N ALA A 63 -1.39 9.05 6.64
CA ALA A 63 -1.72 8.76 8.04
C ALA A 63 -1.28 7.35 8.43
N HIS A 64 -1.46 6.39 7.53
CA HIS A 64 -1.04 5.01 7.77
C HIS A 64 0.48 4.91 7.93
N LEU A 65 1.23 5.55 7.06
CA LEU A 65 2.68 5.52 7.11
C LEU A 65 3.22 6.24 8.35
N THR A 66 2.59 7.34 8.72
CA THR A 66 2.97 8.07 9.93
C THR A 66 2.73 7.22 11.17
N ALA A 67 1.62 6.52 11.23
CA ALA A 67 1.32 5.65 12.36
C ALA A 67 2.35 4.53 12.50
N ILE A 68 2.79 3.98 11.38
CA ILE A 68 3.82 2.95 11.38
C ILE A 68 5.14 3.51 11.89
N GLN A 69 5.52 4.69 11.44
CA GLN A 69 6.76 5.33 11.89
C GLN A 69 6.74 5.63 13.37
N GLU A 70 5.62 6.11 13.87
CA GLU A 70 5.48 6.40 15.29
C GLU A 70 5.57 5.14 16.14
N ARG A 71 5.01 4.06 15.66
CA ARG A 71 5.10 2.78 16.34
C ARG A 71 6.55 2.29 16.41
N HIS A 72 7.27 2.43 15.32
CA HIS A 72 8.67 2.05 15.26
C HIS A 72 9.53 2.92 16.16
N ARG A 73 9.19 4.19 16.25
CA ARG A 73 9.96 5.14 17.04
C ARG A 73 9.79 4.87 18.55
N ALA A 74 8.60 4.51 18.96
CA ALA A 74 8.31 4.32 20.38
C ALA A 74 8.77 2.97 20.92
N SER A 75 8.59 1.94 20.13
CA SER A 75 8.71 0.57 20.59
C SER A 75 10.10 0.18 21.07
N PRO A 76 11.15 0.39 20.25
CA PRO A 76 12.47 -0.11 20.63
C PRO A 76 13.09 0.60 21.83
N ASP A 77 12.73 1.83 22.00
CA ASP A 77 13.36 2.61 23.07
C ASP A 77 12.97 2.10 24.45
N ASP A 78 11.73 1.65 24.55
CA ASP A 78 11.23 1.14 25.80
C ASP A 78 11.99 -0.09 26.25
N ASP A 79 12.35 -0.91 25.29
CA ASP A 79 13.01 -2.16 25.60
C ASP A 79 14.42 -1.98 26.11
N LEU A 80 15.02 -0.89 25.77
CA LEU A 80 16.39 -0.60 26.19
C LEU A 80 16.47 -0.15 27.64
N MET A 81 15.38 0.28 28.16
CA MET A 81 15.32 0.73 29.52
C MET A 81 15.00 -0.44 30.46
#